data_4a7410acebadc00e873a55aa65d92424
#
_entry.id   4a7410acebadc00e873a55aa65d92424
#
_cell.length_a   1.000
_cell.length_b   1.000
_cell.length_c   1.000
_cell.angle_alpha   90.00
_cell.angle_beta   90.00
_cell.angle_gamma   90.00
#
_symmetry.space_group_name_H-M   'P 1'
#
loop_
_entity.id
_entity.type
_entity.pdbx_description
1 polymer ?
#
loop_
_entity_poly.entity_id
_entity_poly.type
_entity_poly.pdbx_seq_one_letter_code
_entity_poly.pdbx_strand_id
1 'polypeptide(L)' 'MARSDPHELMAEVIDIDHHLTAWRICPSDSWRDADDCRRMLARRARLVVLLRRHGYYAPEVDW' A
#
# COMPACT_ATOMS: atom_id res chain seq x y z
N MET A 1 16.71 -15.03 -5.31
CA MET A 1 16.88 -13.72 -4.68
C MET A 1 15.86 -12.74 -5.25
N ALA A 2 15.09 -12.15 -4.40
CA ALA A 2 14.08 -11.22 -4.84
C ALA A 2 14.71 -9.92 -5.29
N ARG A 3 14.39 -9.48 -6.48
CA ARG A 3 14.71 -8.15 -6.95
C ARG A 3 13.49 -7.26 -6.81
N SER A 4 13.71 -6.06 -6.34
CA SER A 4 12.63 -5.06 -6.25
C SER A 4 12.40 -4.48 -7.63
N ASP A 5 11.54 -5.13 -8.42
CA ASP A 5 11.14 -4.62 -9.72
C ASP A 5 10.16 -3.46 -9.50
N PRO A 6 10.42 -2.26 -10.06
CA PRO A 6 9.52 -1.12 -9.88
C PRO A 6 8.08 -1.42 -10.34
N HIS A 7 7.89 -2.23 -11.36
CA HIS A 7 6.55 -2.61 -11.81
C HIS A 7 5.82 -3.46 -10.77
N GLU A 8 6.52 -4.39 -10.14
CA GLU A 8 5.95 -5.21 -9.07
C GLU A 8 5.64 -4.37 -7.84
N LEU A 9 6.54 -3.47 -7.48
CA LEU A 9 6.34 -2.56 -6.36
C LEU A 9 5.12 -1.67 -6.59
N MET A 10 4.97 -1.13 -7.78
CA MET A 10 3.82 -0.29 -8.13
C MET A 10 2.53 -1.09 -8.13
N ALA A 11 2.53 -2.30 -8.66
CA ALA A 11 1.36 -3.18 -8.65
C ALA A 11 0.93 -3.48 -7.21
N GLU A 12 1.87 -3.70 -6.30
CA GLU A 12 1.58 -3.94 -4.90
C GLU A 12 0.99 -2.72 -4.22
N VAL A 13 1.51 -1.52 -4.52
CA VAL A 13 0.95 -0.26 -4.00
C VAL A 13 -0.50 -0.08 -4.48
N ILE A 14 -0.77 -0.34 -5.75
CA ILE A 14 -2.12 -0.25 -6.31
C ILE A 14 -3.05 -1.23 -5.62
N ASP A 15 -2.61 -2.45 -5.40
CA ASP A 15 -3.39 -3.47 -4.70
C ASP A 15 -3.74 -3.05 -3.27
N ILE A 16 -2.75 -2.53 -2.55
CA ILE A 16 -2.96 -2.00 -1.20
C ILE A 16 -3.97 -0.85 -1.22
N ASP A 17 -3.84 0.07 -2.17
CA ASP A 17 -4.75 1.20 -2.29
C ASP A 17 -6.18 0.75 -2.56
N HIS A 18 -6.37 -0.30 -3.36
CA HIS A 18 -7.70 -0.88 -3.58
C HIS A 18 -8.30 -1.44 -2.28
N HIS A 19 -7.51 -2.16 -1.50
CA HIS A 19 -7.96 -2.72 -0.22
C HIS A 19 -8.32 -1.62 0.77
N LEU A 20 -7.47 -0.60 0.89
CA LEU A 20 -7.72 0.51 1.81
C LEU A 20 -8.93 1.33 1.39
N THR A 21 -9.14 1.52 0.09
CA THR A 21 -10.31 2.23 -0.43
C THR A 21 -11.58 1.46 -0.13
N ALA A 22 -11.57 0.15 -0.35
CA ALA A 22 -12.71 -0.71 -0.04
C ALA A 22 -13.06 -0.68 1.44
N TRP A 23 -12.04 -0.74 2.31
CA TRP A 23 -12.23 -0.66 3.75
C TRP A 23 -12.81 0.70 4.16
N ARG A 24 -12.37 1.78 3.52
CA ARG A 24 -12.85 3.14 3.79
C ARG A 24 -14.32 3.31 3.43
N ILE A 25 -14.75 2.70 2.31
CA ILE A 25 -16.14 2.76 1.84
C ILE A 25 -17.04 1.90 2.73
N CYS A 26 -16.60 0.70 3.06
CA CYS A 26 -17.33 -0.26 3.89
C CYS A 26 -16.46 -0.68 5.07
N PRO A 27 -16.28 0.20 6.07
CA PRO A 27 -15.44 -0.14 7.22
C PRO A 27 -16.02 -1.29 7.99
N SER A 28 -15.14 -2.20 8.42
CA SER A 28 -15.51 -3.31 9.28
C SER A 28 -15.28 -2.91 10.73
N ASP A 29 -16.15 -3.38 11.62
CA ASP A 29 -15.95 -3.19 13.06
C ASP A 29 -14.92 -4.16 13.64
N SER A 30 -14.37 -5.04 12.82
CA SER A 30 -13.38 -6.01 13.25
C SER A 30 -12.04 -5.33 13.54
N TRP A 31 -11.51 -5.56 14.73
CA TRP A 31 -10.17 -5.09 15.09
C TRP A 31 -9.09 -5.70 14.21
N ARG A 32 -9.33 -6.89 13.67
CA ARG A 32 -8.40 -7.55 12.75
C ARG A 32 -8.24 -6.76 11.45
N ASP A 33 -9.36 -6.27 10.92
CA ASP A 33 -9.34 -5.47 9.70
C ASP A 33 -8.62 -4.13 9.92
N ALA A 34 -8.82 -3.52 11.08
CA ALA A 34 -8.11 -2.29 11.43
C ALA A 34 -6.61 -2.53 11.55
N ASP A 35 -6.21 -3.64 12.14
CA ASP A 35 -4.81 -4.01 12.28
C ASP A 35 -4.18 -4.31 10.90
N ASP A 36 -4.90 -5.04 10.06
CA ASP A 36 -4.47 -5.32 8.70
C ASP A 36 -4.29 -4.03 7.88
N CYS A 37 -5.20 -3.07 8.03
CA CYS A 37 -5.08 -1.77 7.37
C CYS A 37 -3.83 -1.03 7.82
N ARG A 38 -3.50 -1.04 9.10
CA ARG A 38 -2.27 -0.43 9.61
C ARG A 38 -1.03 -1.08 9.02
N ARG A 39 -1.02 -2.40 8.91
CA ARG A 39 0.08 -3.15 8.28
C ARG A 39 0.22 -2.79 6.82
N MET A 40 -0.89 -2.68 6.10
CA MET A 40 -0.91 -2.28 4.70
C MET A 40 -0.36 -0.86 4.53
N LEU A 41 -0.75 0.07 5.40
CA LEU A 41 -0.23 1.44 5.36
C LEU A 41 1.28 1.48 5.60
N ALA A 42 1.77 0.71 6.56
CA ALA A 42 3.21 0.64 6.83
C ALA A 42 3.96 0.03 5.64
N ARG A 43 3.43 -1.02 5.04
CA ARG A 43 4.01 -1.64 3.86
C ARG A 43 4.00 -0.69 2.67
N ARG A 44 2.90 0.02 2.47
CA ARG A 44 2.79 1.03 1.41
C ARG A 44 3.87 2.09 1.54
N ALA A 45 4.10 2.59 2.76
CA ALA A 45 5.14 3.59 3.01
C ALA A 45 6.52 3.09 2.59
N ARG A 46 6.84 1.84 2.90
CA ARG A 46 8.11 1.22 2.48
C ARG A 46 8.22 1.10 0.97
N LEU A 47 7.14 0.66 0.32
CA LEU A 47 7.11 0.50 -1.13
C LEU A 47 7.29 1.84 -1.83
N VAL A 48 6.68 2.89 -1.33
CA VAL A 48 6.81 4.24 -1.86
C VAL A 48 8.27 4.71 -1.79
N VAL A 49 8.95 4.45 -0.67
CA VAL A 49 10.37 4.79 -0.53
C VAL A 49 11.22 4.03 -1.56
N LEU A 50 10.98 2.74 -1.74
CA LEU A 50 11.70 1.93 -2.72
C LEU A 50 11.44 2.41 -4.14
N LEU A 51 10.19 2.76 -4.46
CA LEU A 51 9.83 3.30 -5.77
C LEU A 51 10.56 4.61 -6.05
N ARG A 52 10.66 5.50 -5.07
CA ARG A 52 11.40 6.75 -5.23
C ARG A 52 12.86 6.51 -5.58
N ARG A 53 13.47 5.49 -5.01
CA ARG A 53 14.86 5.12 -5.34
C ARG A 53 15.01 4.71 -6.80
N HIS A 54 13.95 4.18 -7.39
CA HIS A 54 13.91 3.81 -8.81
C HIS A 54 13.46 4.97 -9.71
N GLY A 55 13.16 6.13 -9.15
CA GLY A 55 12.68 7.29 -9.89
C GLY A 55 11.18 7.31 -10.16
N TYR A 56 10.42 6.46 -9.48
CA TYR A 56 8.97 6.41 -9.61
C TYR A 56 8.30 7.02 -8.38
N TYR A 57 7.19 7.70 -8.60
CA TYR A 57 6.45 8.33 -7.52
C TYR A 57 5.02 7.81 -7.50
N ALA A 58 4.63 7.21 -6.38
CA ALA A 58 3.26 6.79 -6.17
C ALA A 58 2.39 8.00 -5.83
N PRO A 59 1.10 8.01 -6.24
CA PRO A 59 0.19 9.08 -5.87
C PRO A 59 0.08 9.20 -4.35
N GLU A 60 0.05 10.42 -3.87
CA GLU A 60 -0.24 10.67 -2.45
C GLU A 60 -1.72 10.44 -2.21
N VAL A 61 -2.01 9.67 -1.20
CA VAL A 61 -3.37 9.39 -0.78
C VAL A 61 -3.47 9.68 0.70
N ASP A 62 -4.50 10.43 1.06
CA ASP A 62 -4.77 10.74 2.45
C ASP A 62 -5.67 9.65 3.06
N TRP A 63 -5.07 8.77 3.77
CA TRP A 63 -5.77 7.69 4.48
C TRP A 63 -6.05 8.10 5.94
#